data_17bc33dd4704a2a8774e3585b4c4d59e
#
_entry.id   17bc33dd4704a2a8774e3585b4c4d59e
#
_cell.length_a   1.000
_cell.length_b   1.000
_cell.length_c   1.000
_cell.angle_alpha   90.00
_cell.angle_beta   90.00
_cell.angle_gamma   90.00
#
_symmetry.space_group_name_H-M   'P 1'
#
loop_
_entity.id
_entity.type
_entity.pdbx_description
1 polymer ?
#
loop_
_entity_poly.entity_id
_entity_poly.type
_entity_poly.pdbx_seq_one_letter_code
_entity_poly.pdbx_strand_id
1 'polypeptide(L)'
;MPKSKFFRVAVEGGTTDGRTITREWIEQMAKRYNQSTYGARVNMEHIRGIDPEGLFKMYGDITAAKTEEVDMEGEKRLALFVQIDPTPELIELNKARQKVYTSVEIHPNLNEKGAYLMGLAVTDSPASLGRSEE
;
A
#
# COMPACT_ATOMS: atom_id res chain seq x y z
N MET A 1 17.08 8.95 -3.98
CA MET A 1 16.85 7.96 -2.90
C MET A 1 16.75 6.55 -3.48
N PRO A 2 17.36 5.55 -2.85
CA PRO A 2 17.20 4.18 -3.31
C PRO A 2 15.77 3.70 -3.08
N LYS A 3 15.25 2.94 -4.03
CA LYS A 3 13.94 2.33 -3.90
C LYS A 3 13.99 1.20 -2.88
N SER A 4 12.86 0.93 -2.24
CA SER A 4 12.72 -0.19 -1.32
C SER A 4 12.76 -1.53 -2.07
N LYS A 5 12.88 -2.62 -1.31
CA LYS A 5 12.49 -3.94 -1.81
C LYS A 5 10.97 -3.94 -2.04
N PHE A 6 10.48 -4.94 -2.79
CA PHE A 6 9.05 -5.22 -2.78
C PHE A 6 8.64 -5.75 -1.41
N PHE A 7 7.54 -5.24 -0.88
CA PHE A 7 6.99 -5.72 0.38
C PHE A 7 5.47 -5.84 0.29
N ARG A 8 4.92 -6.72 1.12
CA ARG A 8 3.51 -7.06 1.08
C ARG A 8 2.67 -5.97 1.74
N VAL A 9 1.65 -5.49 1.04
CA VAL A 9 0.78 -4.40 1.54
C VAL A 9 -0.69 -4.80 1.66
N ALA A 10 -1.11 -5.87 1.00
CA ALA A 10 -2.48 -6.34 1.08
C ALA A 10 -2.56 -7.83 0.73
N VAL A 11 -3.56 -8.50 1.28
CA VAL A 11 -3.84 -9.92 0.98
C VAL A 11 -5.34 -10.03 0.71
N GLU A 12 -5.73 -10.87 -0.26
CA GLU A 12 -7.15 -11.10 -0.50
C GLU A 12 -7.82 -11.61 0.78
N GLY A 13 -9.06 -11.20 1.00
CA GLY A 13 -9.84 -11.61 2.16
C GLY A 13 -10.41 -10.46 2.94
N GLY A 14 -10.92 -10.75 4.13
CA GLY A 14 -11.53 -9.74 5.00
C GLY A 14 -10.52 -8.78 5.60
N THR A 15 -10.97 -7.56 5.83
CA THR A 15 -10.18 -6.52 6.51
C THR A 15 -10.66 -6.35 7.94
N THR A 16 -9.88 -5.63 8.76
CA THR A 16 -10.24 -5.40 10.17
C THR A 16 -11.49 -4.53 10.33
N ASP A 17 -11.84 -3.74 9.31
CA ASP A 17 -13.02 -2.86 9.33
C ASP A 17 -14.24 -3.47 8.61
N GLY A 18 -14.23 -4.77 8.32
CA GLY A 18 -15.37 -5.48 7.78
C GLY A 18 -15.51 -5.46 6.27
N ARG A 19 -14.56 -4.88 5.55
CA ARG A 19 -14.54 -4.91 4.09
C ARG A 19 -13.91 -6.20 3.58
N THR A 20 -14.00 -6.45 2.28
CA THR A 20 -13.34 -7.59 1.63
C THR A 20 -12.52 -7.09 0.46
N ILE A 21 -11.24 -7.49 0.44
CA ILE A 21 -10.35 -7.26 -0.71
C ILE A 21 -10.41 -8.53 -1.55
N THR A 22 -10.91 -8.42 -2.78
CA THR A 22 -11.07 -9.60 -3.64
C THR A 22 -9.77 -9.93 -4.37
N ARG A 23 -9.63 -11.20 -4.76
CA ARG A 23 -8.49 -11.62 -5.60
C ARG A 23 -8.45 -10.81 -6.89
N GLU A 24 -9.61 -10.56 -7.49
CA GLU A 24 -9.71 -9.75 -8.73
C GLU A 24 -9.16 -8.34 -8.52
N TRP A 25 -9.48 -7.70 -7.39
CA TRP A 25 -8.94 -6.37 -7.08
C TRP A 25 -7.41 -6.39 -6.99
N ILE A 26 -6.86 -7.41 -6.33
CA ILE A 26 -5.40 -7.55 -6.19
C ILE A 26 -4.75 -7.69 -7.57
N GLU A 27 -5.31 -8.54 -8.43
CA GLU A 27 -4.81 -8.74 -9.78
C GLU A 27 -4.90 -7.47 -10.61
N GLN A 28 -6.02 -6.77 -10.53
CA GLN A 28 -6.24 -5.51 -11.27
C GLN A 28 -5.27 -4.42 -10.82
N MET A 29 -5.08 -4.25 -9.53
CA MET A 29 -4.15 -3.25 -9.00
C MET A 29 -2.72 -3.48 -9.49
N ALA A 30 -2.25 -4.73 -9.44
CA ALA A 30 -0.90 -5.04 -9.87
C ALA A 30 -0.72 -4.86 -11.39
N LYS A 31 -1.72 -5.28 -12.16
CA LYS A 31 -1.66 -5.22 -13.62
C LYS A 31 -1.78 -3.78 -14.14
N ARG A 32 -2.65 -2.98 -13.51
CA ARG A 32 -2.97 -1.63 -13.99
C ARG A 32 -2.01 -0.56 -13.49
N TYR A 33 -1.37 -0.78 -12.35
CA TYR A 33 -0.59 0.28 -11.70
C TYR A 33 0.50 0.79 -12.63
N ASN A 34 0.51 2.11 -12.86
CA ASN A 34 1.49 2.79 -13.68
C ASN A 34 1.57 4.24 -13.21
N GLN A 35 2.77 4.69 -12.83
CA GLN A 35 2.97 6.07 -12.37
C GLN A 35 2.53 7.10 -13.42
N SER A 36 2.59 6.76 -14.71
CA SER A 36 2.13 7.67 -15.77
C SER A 36 0.60 7.78 -15.84
N THR A 37 -0.13 6.78 -15.38
CA THR A 37 -1.59 6.83 -15.31
C THR A 37 -2.04 7.60 -14.08
N TYR A 38 -1.58 7.17 -12.91
CA TYR A 38 -1.78 7.85 -11.64
C TYR A 38 -0.71 7.36 -10.68
N GLY A 39 0.16 8.26 -10.27
CA GLY A 39 1.25 7.93 -9.34
C GLY A 39 0.76 7.94 -7.91
N ALA A 40 0.55 6.77 -7.32
CA ALA A 40 0.14 6.65 -5.94
C ALA A 40 1.29 7.06 -5.01
N ARG A 41 0.95 7.77 -3.95
CA ARG A 41 1.93 8.27 -2.99
C ARG A 41 1.73 7.66 -1.61
N VAL A 42 2.78 7.73 -0.80
CA VAL A 42 2.74 7.27 0.59
C VAL A 42 2.34 8.44 1.47
N ASN A 43 1.28 8.26 2.27
CA ASN A 43 0.79 9.31 3.17
C ASN A 43 0.79 8.83 4.63
N MET A 44 0.48 9.75 5.54
CA MET A 44 0.38 9.48 6.97
C MET A 44 -1.09 9.29 7.34
N GLU A 45 -1.43 8.11 7.85
CA GLU A 45 -2.78 7.80 8.39
C GLU A 45 -3.92 8.12 7.41
N HIS A 46 -3.72 7.91 6.11
CA HIS A 46 -4.69 8.22 5.05
C HIS A 46 -5.02 9.71 4.90
N ILE A 47 -4.23 10.59 5.50
CA ILE A 47 -4.37 12.05 5.33
C ILE A 47 -3.41 12.52 4.26
N ARG A 48 -3.95 13.05 3.17
CA ARG A 48 -3.16 13.39 1.99
C ARG A 48 -2.60 14.81 2.08
N GLY A 49 -1.28 14.89 2.27
CA GLY A 49 -0.47 16.07 1.96
C GLY A 49 -1.05 17.45 2.28
N ILE A 50 -1.57 17.67 3.49
CA ILE A 50 -2.18 18.95 3.86
C ILE A 50 -1.11 20.04 3.98
N ASP A 51 0.06 19.68 4.52
CA ASP A 51 1.13 20.63 4.81
C ASP A 51 2.48 20.00 4.43
N PRO A 52 3.20 20.52 3.42
CA PRO A 52 4.47 19.93 3.00
C PRO A 52 5.57 19.97 4.05
N GLU A 53 5.45 20.83 5.07
CA GLU A 53 6.39 20.91 6.17
C GLU A 53 5.92 20.18 7.43
N GLY A 54 4.67 19.75 7.46
CA GLY A 54 4.06 19.16 8.64
C GLY A 54 4.09 17.63 8.67
N LEU A 55 3.42 17.07 9.67
CA LEU A 55 3.33 15.62 9.87
C LEU A 55 2.53 14.93 8.76
N PHE A 56 1.52 15.59 8.21
CA PHE A 56 0.64 15.01 7.19
C PHE A 56 1.06 15.39 5.77
N LYS A 57 2.36 15.35 5.52
CA LYS A 57 2.94 15.50 4.19
C LYS A 57 3.03 14.13 3.50
N MET A 58 3.50 14.11 2.26
CA MET A 58 3.76 12.87 1.55
C MET A 58 5.12 12.29 1.93
N TYR A 59 5.20 10.97 2.05
CA TYR A 59 6.38 10.27 2.56
C TYR A 59 7.07 9.38 1.52
N GLY A 60 6.63 9.43 0.29
CA GLY A 60 7.24 8.67 -0.80
C GLY A 60 6.27 8.41 -1.93
N ASP A 61 6.75 7.68 -2.92
CA ASP A 61 5.99 7.32 -4.11
C ASP A 61 6.03 5.82 -4.33
N ILE A 62 4.91 5.24 -4.78
CA ILE A 62 4.87 3.85 -5.21
C ILE A 62 5.42 3.79 -6.63
N THR A 63 6.46 2.98 -6.84
CA THR A 63 7.14 2.88 -8.13
C THR A 63 6.72 1.66 -8.93
N ALA A 64 6.27 0.59 -8.26
CA ALA A 64 5.88 -0.64 -8.92
C ALA A 64 4.97 -1.47 -8.04
N ALA A 65 4.17 -2.35 -8.64
CA ALA A 65 3.30 -3.29 -7.94
C ALA A 65 3.34 -4.65 -8.63
N LYS A 66 3.22 -5.72 -7.86
CA LYS A 66 3.14 -7.09 -8.36
C LYS A 66 2.32 -7.96 -7.44
N THR A 67 1.98 -9.16 -7.91
CA THR A 67 1.29 -10.16 -7.09
C THR A 67 2.16 -11.38 -6.83
N GLU A 68 1.96 -12.01 -5.68
CA GLU A 68 2.50 -13.33 -5.36
C GLU A 68 1.52 -14.05 -4.48
N GLU A 69 1.47 -15.38 -4.57
CA GLU A 69 0.71 -16.18 -3.62
C GLU A 69 1.48 -16.31 -2.32
N VAL A 70 0.79 -16.18 -1.21
CA VAL A 70 1.36 -16.33 0.13
C VAL A 70 0.54 -17.34 0.92
N ASP A 71 1.17 -17.95 1.92
CA ASP A 71 0.53 -18.92 2.80
C ASP A 71 0.05 -18.19 4.05
N MET A 72 -1.27 -18.21 4.29
CA MET A 72 -1.90 -17.56 5.44
C MET A 72 -2.68 -18.63 6.21
N GLU A 73 -2.14 -19.06 7.34
CA GLU A 73 -2.78 -20.06 8.20
C GLU A 73 -3.16 -21.34 7.43
N GLY A 74 -2.28 -21.79 6.54
CA GLY A 74 -2.48 -23.01 5.77
C GLY A 74 -3.26 -22.81 4.46
N GLU A 75 -3.75 -21.61 4.20
CA GLU A 75 -4.46 -21.29 2.95
C GLU A 75 -3.57 -20.44 2.05
N LYS A 76 -3.59 -20.74 0.75
CA LYS A 76 -2.90 -19.92 -0.23
C LYS A 76 -3.78 -18.74 -0.61
N ARG A 77 -3.24 -17.53 -0.48
CA ARG A 77 -3.95 -16.31 -0.83
C ARG A 77 -3.09 -15.44 -1.73
N LEU A 78 -3.75 -14.70 -2.61
CA LEU A 78 -3.05 -13.76 -3.47
C LEU A 78 -2.77 -12.48 -2.68
N ALA A 79 -1.53 -12.01 -2.76
CA ALA A 79 -1.10 -10.80 -2.07
C ALA A 79 -0.58 -9.76 -3.07
N LEU A 80 -0.75 -8.48 -2.71
CA LEU A 80 -0.19 -7.35 -3.44
C LEU A 80 1.11 -6.93 -2.78
N PHE A 81 2.14 -6.81 -3.60
CA PHE A 81 3.45 -6.31 -3.18
C PHE A 81 3.74 -5.02 -3.93
N VAL A 82 4.34 -4.06 -3.24
CA VAL A 82 4.73 -2.79 -3.86
C VAL A 82 6.19 -2.49 -3.57
N GLN A 83 6.78 -1.66 -4.43
CA GLN A 83 8.08 -1.06 -4.25
C GLN A 83 7.86 0.44 -4.12
N ILE A 84 8.54 1.09 -3.20
CA ILE A 84 8.41 2.53 -3.00
C ILE A 84 9.76 3.22 -3.10
N ASP A 85 9.70 4.52 -3.34
CA ASP A 85 10.82 5.44 -3.21
C ASP A 85 10.54 6.31 -1.97
N PRO A 86 11.09 5.93 -0.79
CA PRO A 86 10.74 6.58 0.47
C PRO A 86 11.53 7.87 0.69
N THR A 87 10.91 8.81 1.43
CA THR A 87 11.62 9.98 1.91
C THR A 87 12.53 9.62 3.09
N PRO A 88 13.56 10.45 3.40
CA PRO A 88 14.36 10.23 4.59
C PRO A 88 13.54 10.19 5.88
N GLU A 89 12.50 11.00 5.97
CA GLU A 89 11.62 11.04 7.14
C GLU A 89 10.89 9.73 7.34
N LEU A 90 10.45 9.08 6.26
CA LEU A 90 9.80 7.77 6.37
C LEU A 90 10.77 6.71 6.89
N ILE A 91 12.00 6.73 6.40
CA ILE A 91 13.05 5.81 6.86
C ILE A 91 13.28 5.98 8.35
N GLU A 92 13.35 7.23 8.84
CA GLU A 92 13.54 7.50 10.26
C GLU A 92 12.36 7.04 11.11
N LEU A 93 11.12 7.25 10.65
CA LEU A 93 9.93 6.76 11.35
C LEU A 93 9.96 5.24 11.49
N ASN A 94 10.33 4.54 10.43
CA ASN A 94 10.38 3.09 10.46
C ASN A 94 11.45 2.58 11.43
N LYS A 95 12.64 3.21 11.44
CA LYS A 95 13.70 2.88 12.39
C LYS A 95 13.27 3.11 13.84
N ALA A 96 12.46 4.13 14.09
CA ALA A 96 11.95 4.45 15.41
C ALA A 96 10.75 3.58 15.81
N ARG A 97 10.36 2.60 15.00
CA ARG A 97 9.22 1.70 15.22
C ARG A 97 7.90 2.45 15.32
N GLN A 98 7.79 3.57 14.60
CA GLN A 98 6.55 4.33 14.47
C GLN A 98 5.99 4.15 13.07
N LYS A 99 4.66 4.02 12.95
CA LYS A 99 3.99 3.86 11.67
C LYS A 99 4.59 2.71 10.85
N VAL A 100 4.82 1.56 11.52
CA VAL A 100 5.54 0.42 10.92
C VAL A 100 4.71 -0.38 9.93
N TYR A 101 3.39 -0.22 9.95
CA TYR A 101 2.49 -0.92 9.04
C TYR A 101 2.04 -0.02 7.91
N THR A 102 1.63 -0.65 6.81
CA THR A 102 1.07 0.07 5.68
C THR A 102 -0.38 -0.34 5.45
N SER A 103 -1.16 0.55 4.85
CA SER A 103 -2.55 0.30 4.53
C SER A 103 -2.85 0.88 3.15
N VAL A 104 -3.32 0.03 2.23
CA VAL A 104 -3.58 0.44 0.85
C VAL A 104 -4.84 1.28 0.73
N GLU A 105 -4.83 2.17 -0.25
CA GLU A 105 -6.00 2.94 -0.67
C GLU A 105 -6.39 2.47 -2.07
N ILE A 106 -7.62 2.01 -2.23
CA ILE A 106 -8.10 1.37 -3.43
C ILE A 106 -9.24 2.17 -4.03
N HIS A 107 -9.17 2.45 -5.34
CA HIS A 107 -10.34 2.89 -6.09
C HIS A 107 -10.92 1.65 -6.77
N PRO A 108 -12.15 1.23 -6.44
CA PRO A 108 -12.67 -0.05 -6.93
C PRO A 108 -12.84 -0.13 -8.44
N ASN A 109 -13.02 1.02 -9.11
CA ASN A 109 -13.34 1.00 -10.54
C ASN A 109 -12.90 2.29 -11.24
N LEU A 110 -11.61 2.58 -11.21
CA LEU A 110 -11.06 3.80 -11.82
C LEU A 110 -11.24 3.76 -13.35
N ASN A 111 -11.88 4.79 -13.90
CA ASN A 111 -12.18 4.92 -15.33
C ASN A 111 -12.95 3.71 -15.89
N GLU A 112 -13.74 3.05 -15.05
CA GLU A 112 -14.55 1.87 -15.43
C GLU A 112 -13.72 0.70 -15.93
N LYS A 113 -12.44 0.63 -15.52
CA LYS A 113 -11.49 -0.43 -15.94
C LYS A 113 -11.04 -1.34 -14.81
N GLY A 114 -11.69 -1.25 -13.65
CA GLY A 114 -11.38 -2.10 -12.51
C GLY A 114 -10.60 -1.40 -11.42
N ALA A 115 -10.22 -2.14 -10.40
CA ALA A 115 -9.55 -1.60 -9.22
C ALA A 115 -8.19 -0.99 -9.55
N TYR A 116 -7.88 0.11 -8.87
CA TYR A 116 -6.61 0.81 -9.03
C TYR A 116 -6.03 1.17 -7.66
N LEU A 117 -4.72 1.04 -7.54
CA LEU A 117 -3.98 1.41 -6.33
C LEU A 117 -3.80 2.92 -6.31
N MET A 118 -4.49 3.60 -5.38
CA MET A 118 -4.52 5.06 -5.31
C MET A 118 -3.54 5.63 -4.30
N GLY A 119 -3.12 4.86 -3.33
CA GLY A 119 -2.20 5.33 -2.31
C GLY A 119 -1.84 4.27 -1.31
N LEU A 120 -0.92 4.63 -0.43
CA LEU A 120 -0.46 3.77 0.65
C LEU A 120 -0.26 4.65 1.88
N ALA A 121 -0.96 4.31 2.96
CA ALA A 121 -0.77 5.00 4.24
C ALA A 121 0.26 4.26 5.08
N VAL A 122 1.07 5.01 5.84
CA VAL A 122 1.83 4.44 6.94
C VAL A 122 1.03 4.66 8.21
N THR A 123 0.91 3.63 9.02
CA THR A 123 -0.03 3.61 10.14
C THR A 123 0.41 2.61 11.20
N ASP A 124 -0.15 2.74 12.40
CA ASP A 124 0.00 1.73 13.44
C ASP A 124 -1.21 0.77 13.49
N SER A 125 -2.28 1.06 12.73
CA SER A 125 -3.54 0.30 12.75
C SER A 125 -4.06 0.00 11.33
N PRO A 126 -3.44 -0.95 10.62
CA PRO A 126 -3.81 -1.24 9.24
C PRO A 126 -5.13 -2.02 9.12
N ALA A 127 -5.85 -1.83 7.99
CA ALA A 127 -7.10 -2.52 7.72
C ALA A 127 -6.91 -3.92 7.14
N SER A 128 -5.99 -4.10 6.18
CA SER A 128 -5.75 -5.42 5.59
C SER A 128 -4.92 -6.29 6.52
N LEU A 129 -5.25 -7.58 6.58
CA LEU A 129 -4.48 -8.57 7.34
C LEU A 129 -3.28 -9.04 6.54
N GLY A 130 -2.27 -9.60 7.22
CA GLY A 130 -1.16 -10.28 6.58
C GLY A 130 -0.15 -9.41 5.86
N ARG A 131 -0.02 -8.12 6.23
CA ARG A 131 1.02 -7.26 5.66
C ARG A 131 2.33 -7.46 6.40
N SER A 132 3.43 -7.22 5.67
CA SER A 132 4.75 -7.15 6.30
C SER A 132 5.02 -5.73 6.82
N GLU A 133 5.90 -5.62 7.80
CA GLU A 133 6.46 -4.34 8.21
C GLU A 133 7.35 -3.78 7.11
N GLU A 134 7.43 -2.47 6.99
CA GLU A 134 8.35 -1.82 6.07
C GLU A 134 9.80 -1.93 6.55
#